data_a09dad060dc52fc3101bd75e3dac713d
#
_entry.id   a09dad060dc52fc3101bd75e3dac713d
#
_cell.length_a   1.000
_cell.length_b   1.000
_cell.length_c   1.000
_cell.angle_alpha   90.00
_cell.angle_beta   90.00
_cell.angle_gamma   90.00
#
_symmetry.space_group_name_H-M   'P 1'
#
loop_
_entity.id
_entity.type
_entity.pdbx_description
1 polymer ?
#
loop_
_entity_poly.entity_id
_entity_poly.type
_entity_poly.pdbx_seq_one_letter_code
_entity_poly.pdbx_strand_id
1 'polypeptide(L)'
;KVEMSPLVHTRMLYVRDHVRQNVEQILYFSRLGAAHKDCYFEPILILETCREAVEDNLSLLEEAQFSVTYSGNDCNVISNKKGFMFILGQIISNSVKYAVKDTAPAIQFSVTDNPESGQITLSVSDNGTGIPASDLPFVFDKGFTGDAGSFLSRSTGMGLYLVQKMAKDLAIDLQITSQLSCGTTIILMFPKV
;
A
#
# COMPACT_ATOMS: atom_id res chain seq x y z
N LYS A 1 -29.34 -23.37 -13.82
CA LYS A 1 -28.26 -22.39 -13.51
C LYS A 1 -28.46 -22.01 -12.07
N VAL A 2 -27.52 -22.37 -11.19
CA VAL A 2 -27.54 -21.95 -9.79
C VAL A 2 -27.04 -20.50 -9.80
N GLU A 3 -27.91 -19.53 -9.58
CA GLU A 3 -27.51 -18.13 -9.37
C GLU A 3 -26.75 -18.04 -8.05
N MET A 4 -25.52 -17.65 -8.14
CA MET A 4 -24.65 -17.45 -6.97
C MET A 4 -25.16 -16.22 -6.19
N SER A 5 -25.38 -16.36 -4.90
CA SER A 5 -25.84 -15.23 -4.08
C SER A 5 -24.80 -14.09 -4.12
N PRO A 6 -25.22 -12.80 -4.10
CA PRO A 6 -24.31 -11.67 -4.11
C PRO A 6 -23.23 -11.76 -3.02
N LEU A 7 -23.59 -12.24 -1.85
CA LEU A 7 -22.64 -12.43 -0.72
C LEU A 7 -21.55 -13.45 -1.03
N VAL A 8 -21.88 -14.54 -1.72
CA VAL A 8 -20.90 -15.56 -2.12
C VAL A 8 -19.98 -15.01 -3.20
N HIS A 9 -20.53 -14.24 -4.14
CA HIS A 9 -19.72 -13.58 -5.19
C HIS A 9 -18.69 -12.62 -4.59
N THR A 10 -19.11 -11.73 -3.69
CA THR A 10 -18.23 -10.76 -3.02
C THR A 10 -17.13 -11.47 -2.22
N ARG A 11 -17.48 -12.52 -1.46
CA ARG A 11 -16.49 -13.33 -0.74
C ARG A 11 -15.49 -14.03 -1.65
N MET A 12 -15.90 -14.48 -2.81
CA MET A 12 -14.99 -15.10 -3.79
C MET A 12 -14.03 -14.06 -4.37
N LEU A 13 -14.49 -12.86 -4.65
CA LEU A 13 -13.63 -11.75 -5.11
C LEU A 13 -12.59 -11.38 -4.04
N TYR A 14 -13.01 -11.25 -2.79
CA TYR A 14 -12.11 -11.01 -1.66
C TYR A 14 -11.01 -12.09 -1.53
N VAL A 15 -11.41 -13.37 -1.57
CA VAL A 15 -10.45 -14.48 -1.49
C VAL A 15 -9.49 -14.46 -2.68
N ARG A 16 -10.00 -14.19 -3.89
CA ARG A 16 -9.17 -14.06 -5.10
C ARG A 16 -8.10 -12.98 -4.93
N ASP A 17 -8.49 -11.80 -4.48
CA ASP A 17 -7.58 -10.65 -4.37
C ASP A 17 -6.54 -10.89 -3.26
N HIS A 18 -6.94 -11.51 -2.16
CA HIS A 18 -6.02 -11.91 -1.10
C HIS A 18 -5.02 -13.00 -1.54
N VAL A 19 -5.47 -13.99 -2.30
CA VAL A 19 -4.58 -15.02 -2.88
C VAL A 19 -3.63 -14.37 -3.89
N ARG A 20 -4.12 -13.48 -4.76
CA ARG A 20 -3.28 -12.74 -5.72
C ARG A 20 -2.17 -11.98 -5.00
N GLN A 21 -2.50 -11.22 -3.96
CA GLN A 21 -1.50 -10.47 -3.16
C GLN A 21 -0.45 -11.39 -2.54
N ASN A 22 -0.86 -12.52 -1.97
CA ASN A 22 0.08 -13.48 -1.38
C ASN A 22 1.00 -14.10 -2.45
N VAL A 23 0.47 -14.42 -3.63
CA VAL A 23 1.27 -14.95 -4.75
C VAL A 23 2.26 -13.90 -5.25
N GLU A 24 1.85 -12.66 -5.40
CA GLU A 24 2.74 -11.55 -5.78
C GLU A 24 3.86 -11.34 -4.76
N GLN A 25 3.54 -11.44 -3.45
CA GLN A 25 4.56 -11.41 -2.40
C GLN A 25 5.58 -12.55 -2.56
N ILE A 26 5.12 -13.78 -2.78
CA ILE A 26 5.99 -14.95 -2.97
C ILE A 26 6.85 -14.81 -4.23
N LEU A 27 6.25 -14.37 -5.34
CA LEU A 27 6.97 -14.14 -6.59
C LEU A 27 8.03 -13.05 -6.45
N TYR A 28 7.71 -11.97 -5.73
CA TYR A 28 8.69 -10.93 -5.42
C TYR A 28 9.84 -11.50 -4.57
N PHE A 29 9.53 -12.26 -3.53
CA PHE A 29 10.54 -12.94 -2.72
C PHE A 29 11.47 -13.83 -3.55
N SER A 30 10.92 -14.58 -4.48
CA SER A 30 11.72 -15.47 -5.34
C SER A 30 12.66 -14.70 -6.27
N ARG A 31 12.33 -13.45 -6.58
CA ARG A 31 13.12 -12.57 -7.45
C ARG A 31 14.15 -11.71 -6.71
N LEU A 32 14.02 -11.54 -5.39
CA LEU A 32 14.99 -10.79 -4.56
C LEU A 32 16.43 -11.35 -4.62
N GLY A 33 16.63 -12.56 -5.13
CA GLY A 33 17.95 -13.16 -5.34
C GLY A 33 18.42 -13.24 -6.79
N ALA A 34 17.55 -12.90 -7.75
CA ALA A 34 17.87 -12.94 -9.18
C ALA A 34 18.04 -11.50 -9.67
N ALA A 35 19.31 -11.14 -9.96
CA ALA A 35 19.69 -9.80 -10.41
C ALA A 35 18.69 -9.16 -11.40
N HIS A 36 18.20 -7.99 -11.07
CA HIS A 36 17.75 -6.80 -11.84
C HIS A 36 17.49 -6.90 -13.37
N LYS A 37 17.23 -8.06 -13.96
CA LYS A 37 17.14 -8.19 -15.43
C LYS A 37 15.82 -7.69 -16.04
N ASP A 38 14.77 -7.43 -15.25
CA ASP A 38 13.44 -7.03 -15.75
C ASP A 38 12.88 -5.74 -15.13
N CYS A 39 13.70 -4.92 -14.46
CA CYS A 39 13.26 -3.63 -13.95
C CYS A 39 13.32 -2.59 -15.06
N TYR A 40 12.20 -2.39 -15.75
CA TYR A 40 12.06 -1.33 -16.73
C TYR A 40 11.61 -0.04 -16.03
N PHE A 41 12.44 1.00 -16.07
CA PHE A 41 12.10 2.32 -15.54
C PHE A 41 11.53 3.17 -16.68
N GLU A 42 10.38 3.79 -16.42
CA GLU A 42 9.65 4.61 -17.38
C GLU A 42 9.06 5.84 -16.70
N PRO A 43 8.72 6.91 -17.45
CA PRO A 43 7.94 8.00 -16.90
C PRO A 43 6.56 7.51 -16.50
N ILE A 44 6.16 7.76 -15.26
CA ILE A 44 4.83 7.44 -14.73
C ILE A 44 4.21 8.67 -14.07
N LEU A 45 2.90 8.83 -14.19
CA LEU A 45 2.11 9.81 -13.45
C LEU A 45 1.71 9.19 -12.09
N ILE A 46 2.05 9.87 -11.01
CA ILE A 46 1.88 9.32 -9.65
C ILE A 46 0.41 9.11 -9.32
N LEU A 47 -0.46 10.15 -9.47
CA LEU A 47 -1.88 10.03 -9.13
C LEU A 47 -2.64 9.12 -10.08
N GLU A 48 -2.28 9.07 -11.36
CA GLU A 48 -2.83 8.12 -12.32
C GLU A 48 -2.51 6.68 -11.87
N THR A 49 -1.25 6.40 -11.52
CA THR A 49 -0.85 5.09 -11.00
C THR A 49 -1.55 4.75 -9.66
N CYS A 50 -1.78 5.75 -8.80
CA CYS A 50 -2.60 5.55 -7.58
C CYS A 50 -4.04 5.15 -7.91
N ARG A 51 -4.66 5.77 -8.93
CA ARG A 51 -6.02 5.39 -9.38
C ARG A 51 -6.07 3.97 -9.90
N GLU A 52 -5.10 3.58 -10.73
CA GLU A 52 -4.99 2.19 -11.20
C GLU A 52 -4.84 1.20 -10.04
N ALA A 53 -4.02 1.53 -9.04
CA ALA A 53 -3.86 0.69 -7.85
C ALA A 53 -5.15 0.57 -7.03
N VAL A 54 -5.94 1.65 -6.95
CA VAL A 54 -7.27 1.63 -6.32
C VAL A 54 -8.24 0.76 -7.12
N GLU A 55 -8.25 0.87 -8.45
CA GLU A 55 -9.08 0.03 -9.33
C GLU A 55 -8.73 -1.45 -9.18
N ASP A 56 -7.44 -1.80 -9.11
CA ASP A 56 -6.97 -3.16 -8.88
C ASP A 56 -7.39 -3.75 -7.53
N ASN A 57 -7.70 -2.88 -6.55
CA ASN A 57 -8.14 -3.26 -5.20
C ASN A 57 -9.59 -2.85 -4.91
N LEU A 58 -10.39 -2.52 -5.96
CA LEU A 58 -11.73 -1.95 -5.81
C LEU A 58 -12.65 -2.86 -4.98
N SER A 59 -12.67 -4.16 -5.25
CA SER A 59 -13.50 -5.12 -4.51
C SER A 59 -13.19 -5.12 -3.00
N LEU A 60 -11.93 -4.96 -2.64
CA LEU A 60 -11.48 -4.90 -1.25
C LEU A 60 -11.95 -3.61 -0.56
N LEU A 61 -11.83 -2.49 -1.26
CA LEU A 61 -12.22 -1.17 -0.77
C LEU A 61 -13.76 -1.02 -0.66
N GLU A 62 -14.50 -1.53 -1.63
CA GLU A 62 -15.98 -1.51 -1.62
C GLU A 62 -16.55 -2.37 -0.50
N GLU A 63 -16.04 -3.60 -0.30
CA GLU A 63 -16.48 -4.47 0.79
C GLU A 63 -16.23 -3.83 2.16
N ALA A 64 -15.13 -3.10 2.31
CA ALA A 64 -14.77 -2.39 3.52
C ALA A 64 -15.39 -0.97 3.59
N GLN A 65 -16.16 -0.55 2.58
CA GLN A 65 -16.82 0.76 2.48
C GLN A 65 -15.83 1.95 2.60
N PHE A 66 -14.64 1.81 2.05
CA PHE A 66 -13.62 2.86 2.05
C PHE A 66 -14.00 4.04 1.15
N SER A 67 -13.84 5.25 1.68
CA SER A 67 -13.77 6.45 0.85
C SER A 67 -12.34 6.70 0.40
N VAL A 68 -12.16 7.01 -0.89
CA VAL A 68 -10.85 7.28 -1.48
C VAL A 68 -10.82 8.72 -1.99
N THR A 69 -9.79 9.47 -1.60
CA THR A 69 -9.62 10.86 -2.03
C THR A 69 -8.21 11.10 -2.59
N TYR A 70 -8.12 12.06 -3.51
CA TYR A 70 -6.87 12.45 -4.15
C TYR A 70 -6.68 13.95 -4.03
N SER A 71 -5.45 14.40 -3.81
CA SER A 71 -5.12 15.83 -3.73
C SER A 71 -3.73 16.12 -4.30
N GLY A 72 -3.50 17.38 -4.66
CA GLY A 72 -2.28 17.83 -5.32
C GLY A 72 -2.36 17.72 -6.85
N ASN A 73 -1.30 18.18 -7.53
CA ASN A 73 -1.16 18.05 -8.96
C ASN A 73 -0.46 16.74 -9.30
N ASP A 74 -0.87 16.10 -10.38
CA ASP A 74 -0.18 14.90 -10.84
C ASP A 74 1.22 15.24 -11.35
N CYS A 75 2.20 14.46 -10.94
CA CYS A 75 3.61 14.66 -11.26
C CYS A 75 4.17 13.45 -11.98
N ASN A 76 5.07 13.71 -12.95
CA ASN A 76 5.84 12.66 -13.60
C ASN A 76 7.09 12.34 -12.79
N VAL A 77 7.32 11.04 -12.59
CA VAL A 77 8.57 10.50 -12.03
C VAL A 77 9.08 9.34 -12.88
N ILE A 78 10.38 9.09 -12.88
CA ILE A 78 10.95 7.90 -13.51
C ILE A 78 10.93 6.77 -12.48
N SER A 79 10.15 5.72 -12.73
CA SER A 79 10.05 4.59 -11.82
C SER A 79 9.65 3.30 -12.56
N ASN A 80 9.70 2.16 -11.87
CA ASN A 80 9.12 0.92 -12.37
C ASN A 80 7.64 0.85 -11.95
N LYS A 81 6.73 0.97 -12.91
CA LYS A 81 5.28 1.01 -12.66
C LYS A 81 4.79 -0.21 -11.87
N LYS A 82 5.26 -1.43 -12.21
CA LYS A 82 4.83 -2.68 -11.53
C LYS A 82 5.28 -2.70 -10.06
N GLY A 83 6.51 -2.28 -9.80
CA GLY A 83 7.02 -2.19 -8.43
C GLY A 83 6.29 -1.15 -7.61
N PHE A 84 5.98 0.01 -8.21
CA PHE A 84 5.22 1.05 -7.55
C PHE A 84 3.77 0.63 -7.27
N MET A 85 3.09 -0.02 -8.24
CA MET A 85 1.76 -0.63 -8.05
C MET A 85 1.76 -1.65 -6.90
N PHE A 86 2.81 -2.47 -6.78
CA PHE A 86 2.96 -3.41 -5.66
C PHE A 86 3.02 -2.68 -4.31
N ILE A 87 3.82 -1.60 -4.19
CA ILE A 87 3.89 -0.77 -2.97
C ILE A 87 2.50 -0.26 -2.60
N LEU A 88 1.80 0.35 -3.56
CA LEU A 88 0.45 0.90 -3.35
C LEU A 88 -0.56 -0.17 -2.93
N GLY A 89 -0.55 -1.33 -3.57
CA GLY A 89 -1.43 -2.46 -3.22
C GLY A 89 -1.21 -2.96 -1.79
N GLN A 90 0.05 -3.01 -1.31
CA GLN A 90 0.36 -3.38 0.07
C GLN A 90 -0.12 -2.32 1.07
N ILE A 91 0.02 -1.04 0.74
CA ILE A 91 -0.46 0.06 1.59
C ILE A 91 -1.99 0.03 1.67
N ILE A 92 -2.70 -0.08 0.54
CA ILE A 92 -4.17 -0.19 0.49
C ILE A 92 -4.66 -1.39 1.32
N SER A 93 -4.04 -2.55 1.13
CA SER A 93 -4.40 -3.75 1.89
C SER A 93 -4.21 -3.58 3.40
N ASN A 94 -3.14 -2.90 3.81
CA ASN A 94 -2.92 -2.59 5.22
C ASN A 94 -3.98 -1.61 5.76
N SER A 95 -4.32 -0.56 5.02
CA SER A 95 -5.36 0.41 5.43
C SER A 95 -6.71 -0.30 5.65
N VAL A 96 -7.10 -1.20 4.75
CA VAL A 96 -8.33 -1.98 4.91
C VAL A 96 -8.26 -2.92 6.12
N LYS A 97 -7.14 -3.60 6.29
CA LYS A 97 -6.95 -4.56 7.38
C LYS A 97 -7.01 -3.92 8.76
N TYR A 98 -6.49 -2.71 8.90
CA TYR A 98 -6.41 -1.98 10.17
C TYR A 98 -7.44 -0.86 10.29
N ALA A 99 -8.51 -0.93 9.48
CA ALA A 99 -9.63 -0.01 9.60
C ALA A 99 -10.31 -0.13 10.97
N VAL A 100 -10.76 1.01 11.51
CA VAL A 100 -11.49 1.05 12.77
C VAL A 100 -12.95 0.68 12.51
N LYS A 101 -13.49 -0.25 13.31
CA LYS A 101 -14.92 -0.58 13.28
C LYS A 101 -15.72 0.63 13.76
N ASP A 102 -16.90 0.84 13.17
CA ASP A 102 -17.84 1.93 13.52
C ASP A 102 -17.37 3.34 13.14
N THR A 103 -16.33 3.47 12.34
CA THR A 103 -15.95 4.73 11.68
C THR A 103 -16.08 4.60 10.18
N ALA A 104 -16.32 5.71 9.47
CA ALA A 104 -16.26 5.71 8.01
C ALA A 104 -14.78 5.60 7.58
N PRO A 105 -14.34 4.46 7.04
CA PRO A 105 -12.94 4.29 6.71
C PRO A 105 -12.56 5.11 5.48
N ALA A 106 -11.37 5.70 5.51
CA ALA A 106 -10.90 6.58 4.46
C ALA A 106 -9.42 6.36 4.16
N ILE A 107 -9.05 6.52 2.90
CA ILE A 107 -7.67 6.60 2.43
C ILE A 107 -7.52 7.82 1.53
N GLN A 108 -6.45 8.57 1.73
CA GLN A 108 -6.12 9.76 0.95
C GLN A 108 -4.76 9.62 0.32
N PHE A 109 -4.69 9.93 -0.98
CA PHE A 109 -3.45 10.06 -1.74
C PHE A 109 -3.19 11.54 -2.00
N SER A 110 -2.04 12.06 -1.53
CA SER A 110 -1.68 13.47 -1.67
C SER A 110 -0.29 13.61 -2.29
N VAL A 111 -0.21 14.26 -3.44
CA VAL A 111 1.06 14.56 -4.12
C VAL A 111 1.47 16.00 -3.82
N THR A 112 2.69 16.18 -3.41
CA THR A 112 3.35 17.48 -3.27
C THR A 112 4.62 17.52 -4.12
N ASP A 113 4.73 18.57 -4.91
CA ASP A 113 5.95 18.94 -5.61
C ASP A 113 6.56 20.15 -4.88
N ASN A 114 7.78 20.01 -4.39
CA ASN A 114 8.48 21.11 -3.76
C ASN A 114 9.46 21.75 -4.79
N PRO A 115 9.11 22.90 -5.38
CA PRO A 115 9.90 23.51 -6.43
C PRO A 115 11.32 23.94 -5.97
N GLU A 116 11.48 24.26 -4.68
CA GLU A 116 12.78 24.69 -4.14
C GLU A 116 13.76 23.51 -4.01
N SER A 117 13.26 22.35 -3.58
CA SER A 117 14.07 21.15 -3.42
C SER A 117 14.04 20.24 -4.65
N GLY A 118 13.07 20.40 -5.57
CA GLY A 118 12.78 19.46 -6.66
C GLY A 118 12.34 18.08 -6.16
N GLN A 119 11.86 17.99 -4.91
CA GLN A 119 11.43 16.74 -4.30
C GLN A 119 9.95 16.51 -4.56
N ILE A 120 9.61 15.42 -5.23
CA ILE A 120 8.24 14.97 -5.38
C ILE A 120 7.94 13.94 -4.30
N THR A 121 6.83 14.14 -3.61
CA THR A 121 6.40 13.30 -2.48
C THR A 121 4.97 12.85 -2.66
N LEU A 122 4.71 11.55 -2.49
CA LEU A 122 3.37 10.99 -2.32
C LEU A 122 3.17 10.62 -0.86
N SER A 123 2.14 11.18 -0.24
CA SER A 123 1.66 10.78 1.08
C SER A 123 0.38 9.95 0.92
N VAL A 124 0.35 8.76 1.52
CA VAL A 124 -0.83 7.90 1.58
C VAL A 124 -1.24 7.79 3.04
N SER A 125 -2.40 8.36 3.36
CA SER A 125 -2.91 8.47 4.74
C SER A 125 -4.21 7.70 4.90
N ASP A 126 -4.33 6.91 5.95
CA ASP A 126 -5.57 6.28 6.39
C ASP A 126 -6.01 6.80 7.78
N ASN A 127 -7.27 6.59 8.11
CA ASN A 127 -7.85 6.89 9.43
C ASN A 127 -8.07 5.61 10.27
N GLY A 128 -7.21 4.62 10.09
CA GLY A 128 -7.27 3.34 10.79
C GLY A 128 -6.86 3.39 12.26
N THR A 129 -6.59 2.23 12.84
CA THR A 129 -6.23 2.10 14.26
C THR A 129 -4.94 2.82 14.66
N GLY A 130 -4.11 3.17 13.69
CA GLY A 130 -2.78 3.70 13.94
C GLY A 130 -1.83 2.66 14.54
N ILE A 131 -0.60 3.09 14.78
CA ILE A 131 0.50 2.26 15.27
C ILE A 131 1.04 2.89 16.58
N PRO A 132 1.21 2.12 17.64
CA PRO A 132 1.85 2.59 18.87
C PRO A 132 3.28 3.11 18.58
N ALA A 133 3.69 4.17 19.28
CA ALA A 133 5.02 4.74 19.12
C ALA A 133 6.16 3.73 19.42
N SER A 134 5.91 2.76 20.31
CA SER A 134 6.82 1.66 20.62
C SER A 134 7.08 0.73 19.44
N ASP A 135 6.11 0.60 18.55
CA ASP A 135 6.13 -0.36 17.42
C ASP A 135 6.70 0.27 16.15
N LEU A 136 6.59 1.61 15.99
CA LEU A 136 7.05 2.33 14.80
C LEU A 136 8.48 1.99 14.35
N PRO A 137 9.48 1.83 15.25
CA PRO A 137 10.83 1.47 14.81
C PRO A 137 10.94 0.09 14.15
N PHE A 138 9.98 -0.81 14.40
CA PHE A 138 10.01 -2.21 13.98
C PHE A 138 9.04 -2.56 12.86
N VAL A 139 8.19 -1.61 12.41
CA VAL A 139 7.12 -1.88 11.42
C VAL A 139 7.62 -2.42 10.09
N PHE A 140 8.88 -2.13 9.75
CA PHE A 140 9.54 -2.63 8.54
C PHE A 140 10.36 -3.90 8.77
N ASP A 141 10.40 -4.43 9.98
CA ASP A 141 11.12 -5.66 10.27
C ASP A 141 10.38 -6.87 9.72
N LYS A 142 11.14 -7.85 9.24
CA LYS A 142 10.60 -9.07 8.66
C LYS A 142 9.81 -9.87 9.70
N GLY A 143 8.51 -10.06 9.42
CA GLY A 143 7.63 -10.84 10.29
C GLY A 143 7.07 -10.07 11.48
N PHE A 144 7.32 -8.75 11.58
CA PHE A 144 6.74 -7.93 12.64
C PHE A 144 5.23 -7.73 12.45
N THR A 145 4.44 -7.98 13.48
CA THR A 145 2.97 -7.89 13.43
C THR A 145 2.37 -6.94 14.47
N GLY A 146 3.15 -6.47 15.44
CA GLY A 146 2.66 -5.70 16.58
C GLY A 146 1.64 -6.47 17.44
N ASP A 147 1.22 -5.89 18.56
CA ASP A 147 0.21 -6.52 19.44
C ASP A 147 -1.17 -6.60 18.76
N ALA A 148 -1.55 -5.60 17.98
CA ALA A 148 -2.79 -5.60 17.22
C ALA A 148 -2.84 -6.72 16.15
N GLY A 149 -1.71 -7.09 15.59
CA GLY A 149 -1.59 -8.17 14.61
C GLY A 149 -1.74 -9.57 15.20
N SER A 150 -1.44 -9.75 16.49
CA SER A 150 -1.59 -11.04 17.18
C SER A 150 -3.05 -11.44 17.38
N PHE A 151 -3.96 -10.48 17.50
CA PHE A 151 -5.40 -10.72 17.59
C PHE A 151 -6.07 -10.92 16.21
N LEU A 152 -5.51 -10.36 15.16
CA LEU A 152 -5.94 -10.56 13.77
C LEU A 152 -5.19 -11.77 13.20
N SER A 153 -5.59 -12.97 13.52
CA SER A 153 -4.92 -14.27 13.36
C SER A 153 -4.39 -14.63 11.94
N ARG A 154 -4.13 -13.68 11.05
CA ARG A 154 -3.73 -13.88 9.64
C ARG A 154 -2.67 -12.92 9.11
N SER A 155 -1.96 -12.14 9.95
CA SER A 155 -0.90 -11.29 9.45
C SER A 155 0.45 -12.00 9.42
N THR A 156 1.09 -11.99 8.24
CA THR A 156 2.41 -12.59 8.06
C THR A 156 3.55 -11.66 8.51
N GLY A 157 3.25 -10.37 8.77
CA GLY A 157 4.26 -9.35 9.05
C GLY A 157 5.19 -9.05 7.87
N MET A 158 4.77 -9.42 6.65
CA MET A 158 5.63 -9.30 5.47
C MET A 158 5.33 -8.07 4.63
N GLY A 159 4.11 -7.50 4.72
CA GLY A 159 3.66 -6.42 3.83
C GLY A 159 4.56 -5.20 3.85
N LEU A 160 4.74 -4.55 5.00
CA LEU A 160 5.58 -3.34 5.12
C LEU A 160 7.07 -3.64 4.92
N TYR A 161 7.55 -4.81 5.33
CA TYR A 161 8.92 -5.25 5.01
C TYR A 161 9.16 -5.27 3.50
N LEU A 162 8.20 -5.79 2.71
CA LEU A 162 8.29 -5.83 1.25
C LEU A 162 8.16 -4.46 0.63
N VAL A 163 7.29 -3.59 1.18
CA VAL A 163 7.20 -2.19 0.77
C VAL A 163 8.56 -1.51 0.90
N GLN A 164 9.24 -1.66 2.05
CA GLN A 164 10.57 -1.08 2.26
C GLN A 164 11.60 -1.63 1.27
N LYS A 165 11.60 -2.93 1.01
CA LYS A 165 12.52 -3.56 0.05
C LYS A 165 12.28 -3.05 -1.36
N MET A 166 11.02 -3.02 -1.80
CA MET A 166 10.66 -2.51 -3.13
C MET A 166 10.97 -1.02 -3.27
N ALA A 167 10.65 -0.19 -2.27
CA ALA A 167 10.98 1.23 -2.27
C ALA A 167 12.50 1.45 -2.45
N LYS A 168 13.31 0.66 -1.74
CA LYS A 168 14.78 0.69 -1.89
C LYS A 168 15.22 0.30 -3.32
N ASP A 169 14.62 -0.74 -3.91
CA ASP A 169 14.94 -1.18 -5.28
C ASP A 169 14.55 -0.13 -6.33
N LEU A 170 13.53 0.69 -6.04
CA LEU A 170 13.06 1.80 -6.86
C LEU A 170 13.75 3.14 -6.55
N ALA A 171 14.72 3.18 -5.62
CA ALA A 171 15.34 4.39 -5.11
C ALA A 171 14.33 5.39 -4.52
N ILE A 172 13.21 4.92 -3.97
CA ILE A 172 12.20 5.72 -3.29
C ILE A 172 12.52 5.72 -1.80
N ASP A 173 12.69 6.91 -1.21
CA ASP A 173 12.81 7.04 0.23
C ASP A 173 11.44 6.90 0.89
N LEU A 174 11.39 6.13 1.98
CA LEU A 174 10.17 5.75 2.66
C LEU A 174 10.17 6.24 4.11
N GLN A 175 9.10 6.94 4.49
CA GLN A 175 8.86 7.32 5.88
C GLN A 175 7.46 6.88 6.31
N ILE A 176 7.28 6.66 7.59
CA ILE A 176 5.99 6.35 8.19
C ILE A 176 5.77 7.24 9.42
N THR A 177 4.59 7.79 9.51
CA THR A 177 4.12 8.51 10.70
C THR A 177 2.77 7.92 11.10
N SER A 178 2.57 7.70 12.38
CA SER A 178 1.33 7.14 12.88
C SER A 178 1.11 7.54 14.34
N GLN A 179 -0.14 7.64 14.71
CA GLN A 179 -0.57 7.83 16.08
C GLN A 179 -1.73 6.88 16.35
N LEU A 180 -1.69 6.20 17.51
CA LEU A 180 -2.74 5.29 17.91
C LEU A 180 -4.11 5.98 17.88
N SER A 181 -5.09 5.32 17.28
CA SER A 181 -6.47 5.81 17.05
C SER A 181 -6.60 7.04 16.14
N CYS A 182 -5.53 7.44 15.45
CA CYS A 182 -5.57 8.58 14.51
C CYS A 182 -5.27 8.16 13.07
N GLY A 183 -4.78 6.93 12.86
CA GLY A 183 -4.41 6.42 11.54
C GLY A 183 -2.92 6.42 11.27
N THR A 184 -2.59 6.12 10.01
CA THR A 184 -1.20 5.98 9.56
C THR A 184 -0.99 6.76 8.27
N THR A 185 0.16 7.38 8.14
CA THR A 185 0.61 8.03 6.89
C THR A 185 1.93 7.42 6.45
N ILE A 186 1.96 6.90 5.24
CA ILE A 186 3.18 6.45 4.56
C ILE A 186 3.57 7.51 3.54
N ILE A 187 4.82 7.92 3.59
CA ILE A 187 5.38 8.99 2.76
C ILE A 187 6.44 8.38 1.84
N LEU A 188 6.24 8.52 0.54
CA LEU A 188 7.10 8.05 -0.53
C LEU A 188 7.75 9.27 -1.20
N MET A 189 9.07 9.41 -1.09
CA MET A 189 9.82 10.49 -1.69
C MET A 189 10.60 9.96 -2.88
N PHE A 190 10.28 10.48 -4.07
CA PHE A 190 10.88 10.03 -5.31
C PHE A 190 12.25 10.68 -5.53
N PRO A 191 13.19 9.98 -6.20
CA PRO A 191 14.48 10.55 -6.53
C PRO A 191 14.29 11.76 -7.44
N LYS A 192 15.19 12.75 -7.30
CA LYS A 192 15.25 13.88 -8.22
C LYS A 192 15.66 13.37 -9.60
N VAL A 193 14.99 13.83 -10.62
CA VAL A 193 15.34 13.58 -12.03
C VAL A 193 16.36 14.60 -12.48
#